data_3986f5eb8351fc4187d69e4c894c0386
#
_entry.id   3986f5eb8351fc4187d69e4c894c0386
#
_cell.length_a   1.000
_cell.length_b   1.000
_cell.length_c   1.000
_cell.angle_alpha   90.00
_cell.angle_beta   90.00
_cell.angle_gamma   90.00
#
_symmetry.space_group_name_H-M   'P 1'
#
loop_
_entity.id
_entity.type
_entity.pdbx_description
1 polymer ?
#
loop_
_entity_poly.entity_id
_entity_poly.type
_entity_poly.pdbx_seq_one_letter_code
_entity_poly.pdbx_strand_id
1 'polypeptide(L)'
;YKRQMHRGEIISRQAQKFKGLDHIKNDLLSLYDGDASRRDAWVFDGELIYKNPEGMSDGEAFRYGTGLLNSDNKDKAGIKFVIFDVIPVVEFDRGKCTIPYKIRRIWLNCHRAEITRKHLENIEIVPMVYEGKDQSVIPKWLDYAVEHDWEGLMLNTDVPYRRARHNGCLKIKRFYTVDLRITAIEE
;
A
#
# COMPACT_ATOMS: atom_id res chain seq x y z
N TYR A 1 -2.90 -2.30 6.46
CA TYR A 1 -1.72 -3.03 6.97
C TYR A 1 -0.72 -3.24 5.85
N LYS A 2 0.55 -2.83 6.05
CA LYS A 2 1.62 -3.03 5.07
C LYS A 2 1.81 -4.52 4.76
N ARG A 3 1.77 -4.88 3.47
CA ARG A 3 1.86 -6.23 2.94
C ARG A 3 2.79 -6.26 1.75
N GLN A 4 3.28 -7.44 1.43
CA GLN A 4 4.18 -7.65 0.30
C GLN A 4 3.69 -8.81 -0.54
N MET A 5 3.69 -8.61 -1.86
CA MET A 5 3.61 -9.72 -2.81
C MET A 5 5.04 -10.16 -3.13
N HIS A 6 5.37 -11.39 -2.74
CA HIS A 6 6.69 -11.96 -2.91
C HIS A 6 6.56 -13.41 -3.41
N ARG A 7 7.12 -13.69 -4.56
CA ARG A 7 7.08 -15.03 -5.21
C ARG A 7 5.67 -15.65 -5.25
N GLY A 8 4.71 -14.89 -5.74
CA GLY A 8 3.33 -15.32 -5.87
C GLY A 8 2.51 -15.36 -4.58
N GLU A 9 3.09 -15.00 -3.43
CA GLU A 9 2.39 -15.02 -2.16
C GLU A 9 2.25 -13.61 -1.56
N ILE A 10 1.07 -13.33 -1.01
CA ILE A 10 0.84 -12.10 -0.25
C ILE A 10 1.16 -12.39 1.22
N ILE A 11 2.16 -11.69 1.75
CA ILE A 11 2.69 -11.93 3.09
C ILE A 11 2.64 -10.67 3.97
N SER A 12 2.54 -10.88 5.28
CA SER A 12 2.72 -9.82 6.28
C SER A 12 4.21 -9.50 6.48
N ARG A 13 4.51 -8.44 7.28
CA ARG A 13 5.88 -8.16 7.73
C ARG A 13 6.54 -9.31 8.49
N GLN A 14 5.73 -10.19 9.10
CA GLN A 14 6.17 -11.35 9.86
C GLN A 14 6.17 -12.62 9.00
N ALA A 15 6.12 -12.45 7.66
CA ALA A 15 6.07 -13.54 6.67
C ALA A 15 4.85 -14.48 6.80
N GLN A 16 3.79 -14.06 7.48
CA GLN A 16 2.53 -14.81 7.50
C GLN A 16 1.82 -14.67 6.16
N LYS A 17 1.40 -15.78 5.56
CA LYS A 17 0.67 -15.79 4.30
C LYS A 17 -0.80 -15.46 4.50
N PHE A 18 -1.37 -14.72 3.56
CA PHE A 18 -2.81 -14.46 3.50
C PHE A 18 -3.47 -15.42 2.51
N LYS A 19 -4.59 -16.01 2.94
CA LYS A 19 -5.44 -16.88 2.11
C LYS A 19 -6.64 -16.10 1.55
N GLY A 20 -7.23 -16.61 0.47
CA GLY A 20 -8.46 -16.04 -0.11
C GLY A 20 -8.24 -14.71 -0.84
N LEU A 21 -7.04 -14.44 -1.32
CA LEU A 21 -6.69 -13.25 -2.11
C LEU A 21 -6.26 -13.61 -3.55
N ASP A 22 -6.85 -14.68 -4.08
CA ASP A 22 -6.48 -15.19 -5.41
C ASP A 22 -6.86 -14.21 -6.52
N HIS A 23 -7.93 -13.43 -6.36
CA HIS A 23 -8.31 -12.35 -7.27
C HIS A 23 -7.17 -11.31 -7.43
N ILE A 24 -6.50 -10.91 -6.35
CA ILE A 24 -5.34 -10.01 -6.39
C ILE A 24 -4.13 -10.69 -7.04
N LYS A 25 -3.88 -11.96 -6.70
CA LYS A 25 -2.77 -12.73 -7.30
C LYS A 25 -2.97 -12.93 -8.80
N ASN A 26 -4.22 -13.15 -9.24
CA ASN A 26 -4.57 -13.29 -10.64
C ASN A 26 -4.38 -11.97 -11.40
N ASP A 27 -4.77 -10.83 -10.83
CA ASP A 27 -4.52 -9.52 -11.44
C ASP A 27 -3.01 -9.26 -11.57
N LEU A 28 -2.23 -9.55 -10.53
CA LEU A 28 -0.77 -9.43 -10.59
C LEU A 28 -0.13 -10.38 -11.62
N LEU A 29 -0.69 -11.57 -11.81
CA LEU A 29 -0.24 -12.50 -12.85
C LEU A 29 -0.62 -11.98 -14.24
N SER A 30 -1.85 -11.48 -14.39
CA SER A 30 -2.36 -10.88 -15.63
C SER A 30 -1.56 -9.64 -16.05
N LEU A 31 -1.02 -8.89 -15.09
CA LEU A 31 -0.12 -7.76 -15.36
C LEU A 31 1.09 -8.18 -16.23
N TYR A 32 1.52 -9.42 -16.12
CA TYR A 32 2.63 -10.01 -16.87
C TYR A 32 2.19 -11.08 -17.91
N ASP A 33 0.98 -10.96 -18.42
CA ASP A 33 0.43 -11.86 -19.45
C ASP A 33 0.42 -13.35 -19.03
N GLY A 34 0.27 -13.61 -17.74
CA GLY A 34 0.29 -14.95 -17.16
C GLY A 34 1.69 -15.52 -16.90
N ASP A 35 2.76 -14.77 -17.17
CA ASP A 35 4.13 -15.22 -16.92
C ASP A 35 4.51 -15.03 -15.45
N ALA A 36 4.44 -16.11 -14.69
CA ALA A 36 4.78 -16.12 -13.26
C ALA A 36 6.26 -15.77 -13.01
N SER A 37 7.18 -16.12 -13.92
CA SER A 37 8.60 -15.83 -13.75
C SER A 37 8.88 -14.34 -13.81
N ARG A 38 8.19 -13.61 -14.69
CA ARG A 38 8.27 -12.16 -14.80
C ARG A 38 7.64 -11.46 -13.60
N ARG A 39 6.48 -11.96 -13.10
CA ARG A 39 5.84 -11.46 -11.86
C ARG A 39 6.77 -11.67 -10.67
N ASP A 40 7.35 -12.84 -10.52
CA ASP A 40 8.18 -13.22 -9.38
C ASP A 40 9.58 -12.62 -9.41
N ALA A 41 9.95 -11.93 -10.50
CA ALA A 41 11.13 -11.07 -10.54
C ALA A 41 10.99 -9.82 -9.64
N TRP A 42 9.78 -9.51 -9.19
CA TRP A 42 9.45 -8.33 -8.40
C TRP A 42 8.86 -8.66 -7.04
N VAL A 43 9.16 -7.82 -6.09
CA VAL A 43 8.41 -7.71 -4.83
C VAL A 43 7.60 -6.42 -4.88
N PHE A 44 6.29 -6.53 -4.75
CA PHE A 44 5.39 -5.40 -4.62
C PHE A 44 5.15 -5.12 -3.13
N ASP A 45 5.48 -3.90 -2.70
CA ASP A 45 5.21 -3.45 -1.33
C ASP A 45 3.98 -2.54 -1.33
N GLY A 46 3.02 -2.85 -0.50
CA GLY A 46 1.71 -2.18 -0.55
C GLY A 46 0.89 -2.38 0.70
N GLU A 47 -0.37 -2.06 0.58
CA GLU A 47 -1.37 -2.22 1.64
C GLU A 47 -2.62 -2.91 1.11
N LEU A 48 -3.17 -3.85 1.88
CA LEU A 48 -4.46 -4.44 1.60
C LEU A 48 -5.53 -3.57 2.23
N ILE A 49 -6.45 -3.07 1.42
CA ILE A 49 -7.56 -2.22 1.87
C ILE A 49 -8.90 -2.75 1.34
N TYR A 50 -9.96 -2.48 2.09
CA TYR A 50 -11.32 -2.78 1.67
C TYR A 50 -11.78 -1.72 0.66
N LYS A 51 -12.44 -2.15 -0.43
CA LYS A 51 -12.93 -1.26 -1.49
C LYS A 51 -14.05 -0.34 -1.05
N ASN A 52 -14.72 -0.68 0.07
CA ASN A 52 -15.80 0.08 0.68
C ASN A 52 -16.94 0.45 -0.27
N PRO A 53 -17.53 -0.51 -1.01
CA PRO A 53 -18.60 -0.22 -1.96
C PRO A 53 -19.88 0.30 -1.30
N GLU A 54 -20.06 0.03 0.01
CA GLU A 54 -21.22 0.46 0.81
C GLU A 54 -21.10 1.90 1.32
N GLY A 55 -19.95 2.57 1.12
CA GLY A 55 -19.74 3.94 1.57
C GLY A 55 -19.70 4.10 3.11
N MET A 56 -19.18 3.10 3.80
CA MET A 56 -18.91 3.18 5.24
C MET A 56 -17.91 4.30 5.55
N SER A 57 -17.91 4.82 6.77
CA SER A 57 -16.82 5.69 7.22
C SER A 57 -15.47 4.96 7.16
N ASP A 58 -14.37 5.69 6.98
CA ASP A 58 -13.03 5.10 6.89
C ASP A 58 -12.68 4.21 8.07
N GLY A 59 -13.07 4.62 9.28
CA GLY A 59 -12.86 3.83 10.49
C GLY A 59 -13.62 2.51 10.48
N GLU A 60 -14.85 2.49 9.96
CA GLU A 60 -15.65 1.27 9.82
C GLU A 60 -15.11 0.38 8.71
N ALA A 61 -14.81 0.95 7.53
CA ALA A 61 -14.21 0.24 6.40
C ALA A 61 -12.87 -0.40 6.80
N PHE A 62 -12.04 0.31 7.57
CA PHE A 62 -10.79 -0.22 8.11
C PHE A 62 -11.01 -1.40 9.07
N ARG A 63 -11.95 -1.27 10.03
CA ARG A 63 -12.28 -2.37 10.97
C ARG A 63 -12.85 -3.58 10.23
N TYR A 64 -13.77 -3.34 9.29
CA TYR A 64 -14.38 -4.38 8.48
C TYR A 64 -13.34 -5.13 7.64
N GLY A 65 -12.53 -4.41 6.89
CA GLY A 65 -11.44 -4.96 6.07
C GLY A 65 -10.43 -5.76 6.90
N THR A 66 -10.09 -5.25 8.10
CA THR A 66 -9.23 -5.97 9.06
C THR A 66 -9.88 -7.28 9.51
N GLY A 67 -11.18 -7.26 9.81
CA GLY A 67 -11.93 -8.44 10.17
C GLY A 67 -11.99 -9.50 9.06
N LEU A 68 -12.11 -9.05 7.79
CA LEU A 68 -12.04 -9.94 6.63
C LEU A 68 -10.66 -10.59 6.50
N LEU A 69 -9.59 -9.79 6.59
CA LEU A 69 -8.22 -10.25 6.43
C LEU A 69 -7.78 -11.25 7.49
N ASN A 70 -8.27 -11.10 8.72
CA ASN A 70 -7.94 -11.98 9.85
C ASN A 70 -8.83 -13.23 9.93
N SER A 71 -9.84 -13.36 9.08
CA SER A 71 -10.71 -14.53 9.04
C SER A 71 -10.30 -15.47 7.90
N ASP A 72 -10.19 -16.76 8.19
CA ASP A 72 -9.92 -17.77 7.15
C ASP A 72 -11.17 -18.11 6.32
N ASN A 73 -12.37 -17.90 6.87
CA ASN A 73 -13.64 -18.41 6.33
C ASN A 73 -14.48 -17.31 5.63
N LYS A 74 -14.07 -16.04 5.66
CA LYS A 74 -14.80 -14.95 5.03
C LYS A 74 -14.34 -14.70 3.61
N ASP A 75 -15.29 -14.35 2.73
CA ASP A 75 -14.98 -13.88 1.39
C ASP A 75 -14.19 -12.56 1.47
N LYS A 76 -13.12 -12.47 0.67
CA LYS A 76 -12.20 -11.34 0.59
C LYS A 76 -12.22 -10.64 -0.76
N ALA A 77 -13.23 -10.91 -1.62
CA ALA A 77 -13.36 -10.29 -2.94
C ALA A 77 -13.41 -8.74 -2.89
N GLY A 78 -13.91 -8.19 -1.77
CA GLY A 78 -13.89 -6.74 -1.51
C GLY A 78 -12.53 -6.15 -1.12
N ILE A 79 -11.46 -6.94 -1.00
CA ILE A 79 -10.11 -6.44 -0.69
C ILE A 79 -9.37 -6.14 -2.00
N LYS A 80 -8.68 -4.98 -2.06
CA LYS A 80 -7.72 -4.62 -3.11
C LYS A 80 -6.32 -4.42 -2.55
N PHE A 81 -5.31 -4.49 -3.39
CA PHE A 81 -3.92 -4.25 -3.05
C PHE A 81 -3.43 -2.92 -3.62
N VAL A 82 -3.20 -1.95 -2.76
CA VAL A 82 -2.66 -0.63 -3.12
C VAL A 82 -1.15 -0.67 -2.97
N ILE A 83 -0.45 -0.60 -4.11
CA ILE A 83 1.00 -0.75 -4.22
C ILE A 83 1.65 0.62 -4.18
N PHE A 84 2.64 0.79 -3.33
CA PHE A 84 3.39 2.04 -3.18
C PHE A 84 4.90 1.90 -3.47
N ASP A 85 5.42 0.67 -3.57
CA ASP A 85 6.82 0.45 -3.97
C ASP A 85 6.96 -0.88 -4.73
N VAL A 86 8.00 -0.98 -5.57
CA VAL A 86 8.37 -2.18 -6.30
C VAL A 86 9.88 -2.38 -6.24
N ILE A 87 10.31 -3.58 -5.90
CA ILE A 87 11.71 -3.93 -5.67
C ILE A 87 12.07 -5.20 -6.46
N PRO A 88 13.20 -5.28 -7.16
CA PRO A 88 13.66 -6.54 -7.71
C PRO A 88 13.82 -7.59 -6.62
N VAL A 89 13.29 -8.80 -6.85
CA VAL A 89 13.31 -9.88 -5.86
C VAL A 89 14.72 -10.20 -5.37
N VAL A 90 15.72 -10.16 -6.25
CA VAL A 90 17.12 -10.41 -5.92
C VAL A 90 17.66 -9.41 -4.90
N GLU A 91 17.34 -8.12 -5.06
CA GLU A 91 17.72 -7.06 -4.11
C GLU A 91 16.97 -7.22 -2.77
N PHE A 92 15.69 -7.55 -2.85
CA PHE A 92 14.87 -7.77 -1.68
C PHE A 92 15.36 -8.97 -0.84
N ASP A 93 15.67 -10.11 -1.47
CA ASP A 93 16.12 -11.33 -0.81
C ASP A 93 17.52 -11.15 -0.17
N ARG A 94 18.40 -10.36 -0.80
CA ARG A 94 19.69 -9.96 -0.23
C ARG A 94 19.55 -9.05 1.01
N GLY A 95 18.34 -8.54 1.28
CA GLY A 95 18.10 -7.59 2.38
C GLY A 95 18.68 -6.20 2.17
N LYS A 96 19.25 -5.93 0.99
CA LYS A 96 19.92 -4.66 0.64
C LYS A 96 19.51 -4.27 -0.78
N CYS A 97 18.68 -3.28 -0.89
CA CYS A 97 18.35 -2.65 -2.16
C CYS A 97 19.24 -1.42 -2.35
N THR A 98 19.88 -1.31 -3.49
CA THR A 98 20.74 -0.17 -3.87
C THR A 98 20.02 0.84 -4.75
N ILE A 99 18.84 0.50 -5.25
CA ILE A 99 18.10 1.26 -6.25
C ILE A 99 17.38 2.44 -5.60
N PRO A 100 17.61 3.69 -6.05
CA PRO A 100 16.95 4.88 -5.54
C PRO A 100 15.42 4.83 -5.74
N TYR A 101 14.66 5.55 -4.90
CA TYR A 101 13.20 5.62 -4.99
C TYR A 101 12.71 6.12 -6.35
N LYS A 102 13.38 7.12 -6.94
CA LYS A 102 13.03 7.68 -8.26
C LYS A 102 12.99 6.61 -9.36
N ILE A 103 13.96 5.71 -9.39
CA ILE A 103 13.98 4.61 -10.37
C ILE A 103 12.83 3.63 -10.12
N ARG A 104 12.59 3.24 -8.85
CA ARG A 104 11.48 2.36 -8.50
C ARG A 104 10.13 2.99 -8.82
N ARG A 105 10.02 4.32 -8.68
CA ARG A 105 8.81 5.06 -9.06
C ARG A 105 8.54 5.06 -10.56
N ILE A 106 9.58 5.12 -11.39
CA ILE A 106 9.45 4.96 -12.85
C ILE A 106 8.83 3.59 -13.16
N TRP A 107 9.33 2.52 -12.55
CA TRP A 107 8.77 1.19 -12.74
C TRP A 107 7.32 1.09 -12.27
N LEU A 108 6.98 1.68 -11.13
CA LEU A 108 5.59 1.76 -10.66
C LEU A 108 4.68 2.46 -11.67
N ASN A 109 5.15 3.54 -12.30
CA ASN A 109 4.36 4.25 -13.31
C ASN A 109 4.14 3.42 -14.57
N CYS A 110 5.15 2.62 -14.98
CA CYS A 110 4.97 1.64 -16.07
C CYS A 110 3.90 0.60 -15.70
N HIS A 111 3.93 0.06 -14.48
CA HIS A 111 2.90 -0.88 -14.02
C HIS A 111 1.52 -0.23 -13.95
N ARG A 112 1.41 1.04 -13.54
CA ARG A 112 0.13 1.77 -13.54
C ARG A 112 -0.49 1.81 -14.94
N ALA A 113 0.29 2.15 -15.96
CA ALA A 113 -0.19 2.19 -17.34
C ALA A 113 -0.75 0.83 -17.78
N GLU A 114 -0.06 -0.26 -17.45
CA GLU A 114 -0.52 -1.63 -17.74
C GLU A 114 -1.78 -2.03 -16.95
N ILE A 115 -1.86 -1.69 -15.66
CA ILE A 115 -3.04 -1.92 -14.82
C ILE A 115 -4.27 -1.25 -15.46
N THR A 116 -4.13 0.02 -15.87
CA THR A 116 -5.20 0.77 -16.51
C THR A 116 -5.58 0.15 -17.86
N ARG A 117 -4.61 -0.20 -18.69
CA ARG A 117 -4.84 -0.80 -20.03
C ARG A 117 -5.55 -2.15 -19.94
N LYS A 118 -5.25 -2.95 -18.92
CA LYS A 118 -5.81 -4.28 -18.71
C LYS A 118 -7.06 -4.30 -17.82
N HIS A 119 -7.53 -3.14 -17.34
CA HIS A 119 -8.67 -2.99 -16.44
C HIS A 119 -8.59 -3.90 -15.21
N LEU A 120 -7.41 -3.92 -14.53
CA LEU A 120 -7.20 -4.74 -13.35
C LEU A 120 -7.74 -3.99 -12.12
N GLU A 121 -8.82 -4.49 -11.52
CA GLU A 121 -9.58 -3.76 -10.50
C GLU A 121 -9.16 -4.04 -9.06
N ASN A 122 -8.40 -5.13 -8.85
CA ASN A 122 -8.00 -5.56 -7.50
C ASN A 122 -6.60 -5.09 -7.12
N ILE A 123 -5.91 -4.39 -8.02
CA ILE A 123 -4.59 -3.79 -7.78
C ILE A 123 -4.59 -2.32 -8.21
N GLU A 124 -3.91 -1.50 -7.43
CA GLU A 124 -3.81 -0.06 -7.67
C GLU A 124 -2.41 0.43 -7.33
N ILE A 125 -1.89 1.41 -8.07
CA ILE A 125 -0.66 2.11 -7.69
C ILE A 125 -1.02 3.41 -6.99
N VAL A 126 -0.51 3.61 -5.77
CA VAL A 126 -0.72 4.85 -5.01
C VAL A 126 -0.33 6.09 -5.86
N PRO A 127 -1.18 7.12 -5.95
CA PRO A 127 -0.87 8.32 -6.73
C PRO A 127 0.34 9.07 -6.15
N MET A 128 1.10 9.72 -7.02
CA MET A 128 2.09 10.71 -6.63
C MET A 128 1.51 12.08 -6.88
N VAL A 129 1.26 12.83 -5.83
CA VAL A 129 0.57 14.14 -5.90
C VAL A 129 1.54 15.30 -6.14
N TYR A 130 2.82 15.12 -5.82
CA TYR A 130 3.85 16.13 -6.02
C TYR A 130 5.24 15.50 -6.11
N GLU A 131 6.08 16.06 -6.99
CA GLU A 131 7.52 15.80 -7.06
C GLU A 131 8.26 17.14 -7.12
N GLY A 132 9.16 17.40 -6.17
CA GLY A 132 9.90 18.66 -6.10
C GLY A 132 10.67 18.81 -4.79
N LYS A 133 11.29 19.99 -4.63
CA LYS A 133 12.06 20.34 -3.42
C LYS A 133 11.38 21.39 -2.55
N ASP A 134 10.29 21.97 -3.03
CA ASP A 134 9.56 22.99 -2.30
C ASP A 134 8.71 22.37 -1.20
N GLN A 135 9.14 22.55 0.04
CA GLN A 135 8.43 22.03 1.21
C GLN A 135 7.20 22.88 1.59
N SER A 136 7.08 24.11 1.07
CA SER A 136 5.95 24.98 1.35
C SER A 136 4.62 24.44 0.79
N VAL A 137 4.68 23.50 -0.14
CA VAL A 137 3.50 22.86 -0.73
C VAL A 137 2.89 21.77 0.18
N ILE A 138 3.58 21.33 1.22
CA ILE A 138 3.13 20.23 2.11
C ILE A 138 1.76 20.53 2.75
N PRO A 139 1.50 21.73 3.33
CA PRO A 139 0.19 22.02 3.90
C PRO A 139 -0.94 21.89 2.89
N LYS A 140 -0.76 22.42 1.67
CA LYS A 140 -1.75 22.31 0.58
C LYS A 140 -2.10 20.85 0.26
N TRP A 141 -1.09 20.00 0.12
CA TRP A 141 -1.31 18.59 -0.19
C TRP A 141 -1.88 17.81 1.00
N LEU A 142 -1.58 18.25 2.21
CA LEU A 142 -2.18 17.66 3.40
C LEU A 142 -3.67 18.02 3.51
N ASP A 143 -4.05 19.25 3.13
CA ASP A 143 -5.45 19.66 3.04
C ASP A 143 -6.18 18.83 1.98
N TYR A 144 -5.58 18.69 0.79
CA TYR A 144 -6.09 17.83 -0.26
C TYR A 144 -6.29 16.38 0.22
N ALA A 145 -5.35 15.83 0.98
CA ALA A 145 -5.47 14.48 1.54
C ALA A 145 -6.68 14.37 2.50
N VAL A 146 -6.92 15.39 3.33
CA VAL A 146 -8.07 15.44 4.23
C VAL A 146 -9.39 15.54 3.45
N GLU A 147 -9.46 16.38 2.41
CA GLU A 147 -10.64 16.52 1.54
C GLU A 147 -11.00 15.23 0.80
N HIS A 148 -10.02 14.32 0.61
CA HIS A 148 -10.21 13.03 -0.05
C HIS A 148 -10.23 11.85 0.93
N ASP A 149 -10.43 12.12 2.23
CA ASP A 149 -10.48 11.13 3.30
C ASP A 149 -9.23 10.22 3.38
N TRP A 150 -8.06 10.74 3.01
CA TRP A 150 -6.81 10.03 3.19
C TRP A 150 -6.26 10.25 4.60
N GLU A 151 -5.63 9.24 5.18
CA GLU A 151 -5.01 9.35 6.52
C GLU A 151 -3.90 10.39 6.58
N GLY A 152 -3.33 10.78 5.43
CA GLY A 152 -2.27 11.75 5.26
C GLY A 152 -1.39 11.47 4.05
N LEU A 153 -0.17 11.99 4.08
CA LEU A 153 0.79 11.88 2.99
C LEU A 153 1.98 11.00 3.38
N MET A 154 2.59 10.35 2.39
CA MET A 154 3.91 9.73 2.52
C MET A 154 4.92 10.55 1.73
N LEU A 155 5.89 11.13 2.43
CA LEU A 155 7.00 11.85 1.83
C LEU A 155 8.17 10.89 1.64
N ASN A 156 8.57 10.66 0.40
CA ASN A 156 9.70 9.82 0.05
C ASN A 156 10.83 10.68 -0.51
N THR A 157 12.02 10.53 0.04
CA THR A 157 13.25 11.07 -0.55
C THR A 157 13.87 10.03 -1.51
N ASP A 158 14.79 10.46 -2.38
CA ASP A 158 15.40 9.59 -3.37
C ASP A 158 16.48 8.68 -2.75
N VAL A 159 16.04 7.75 -1.90
CA VAL A 159 16.92 6.80 -1.20
C VAL A 159 16.60 5.36 -1.55
N PRO A 160 17.55 4.44 -1.37
CA PRO A 160 17.34 3.01 -1.50
C PRO A 160 16.23 2.48 -0.57
N TYR A 161 15.55 1.41 -1.00
CA TYR A 161 14.54 0.74 -0.18
C TYR A 161 15.15 0.14 1.09
N ARG A 162 14.45 0.28 2.21
CA ARG A 162 14.81 -0.33 3.49
C ARG A 162 13.58 -0.99 4.14
N ARG A 163 13.76 -2.17 4.69
CA ARG A 163 12.70 -2.87 5.46
C ARG A 163 12.45 -2.26 6.85
N ALA A 164 13.29 -1.33 7.29
CA ALA A 164 13.21 -0.65 8.58
C ALA A 164 12.69 0.78 8.42
N ARG A 165 12.27 1.40 9.53
CA ARG A 165 12.00 2.84 9.58
C ARG A 165 13.28 3.62 9.28
N HIS A 166 13.17 4.65 8.45
CA HIS A 166 14.28 5.53 8.10
C HIS A 166 13.76 6.92 7.72
N ASN A 167 14.63 7.93 7.81
CA ASN A 167 14.26 9.32 7.56
C ASN A 167 13.98 9.65 6.09
N GLY A 168 14.23 8.74 5.18
CA GLY A 168 13.91 8.89 3.75
C GLY A 168 12.47 8.55 3.37
N CYS A 169 11.64 8.10 4.34
CA CYS A 169 10.22 7.83 4.15
C CYS A 169 9.47 8.26 5.40
N LEU A 170 8.81 9.41 5.34
CA LEU A 170 8.11 10.03 6.47
C LEU A 170 6.61 10.02 6.23
N LYS A 171 5.83 9.71 7.27
CA LYS A 171 4.38 9.87 7.26
C LYS A 171 4.04 11.23 7.83
N ILE A 172 3.29 12.02 7.06
CA ILE A 172 2.79 13.33 7.44
C ILE A 172 1.27 13.21 7.56
N LYS A 173 0.73 13.58 8.72
CA LYS A 173 -0.71 13.59 8.96
C LYS A 173 -1.10 14.71 9.91
N ARG A 174 -2.37 15.12 9.87
CA ARG A 174 -2.91 16.03 10.88
C ARG A 174 -3.11 15.29 12.19
N PHE A 175 -2.85 15.99 13.27
CA PHE A 175 -3.18 15.56 14.62
C PHE A 175 -4.31 16.46 15.14
N TYR A 176 -5.31 15.82 15.70
CA TYR A 176 -6.38 16.51 16.43
C TYR A 176 -6.22 16.16 17.89
N THR A 177 -6.25 17.18 18.76
CA THR A 177 -6.33 17.01 20.21
C THR A 177 -7.80 17.11 20.62
N VAL A 178 -8.24 16.19 21.46
CA VAL A 178 -9.57 16.21 22.08
C VAL A 178 -9.37 16.13 23.58
N ASP A 179 -9.94 17.09 24.30
CA ASP A 179 -9.98 17.04 25.74
C ASP A 179 -11.15 16.15 26.18
N LEU A 180 -10.86 15.09 26.92
CA LEU A 180 -11.86 14.16 27.44
C LEU A 180 -11.90 14.23 28.97
N ARG A 181 -13.10 14.32 29.52
CA ARG A 181 -13.34 14.19 30.95
C ARG A 181 -13.60 12.72 31.30
N ILE A 182 -12.79 12.18 32.20
CA ILE A 182 -13.06 10.84 32.77
C ILE A 182 -14.30 10.94 33.65
N THR A 183 -15.34 10.18 33.35
CA THR A 183 -16.62 10.17 34.07
C THR A 183 -16.79 8.95 34.96
N ALA A 184 -16.09 7.85 34.68
CA ALA A 184 -16.07 6.65 35.49
C ALA A 184 -14.81 5.83 35.25
N ILE A 185 -14.44 5.00 36.22
CA ILE A 185 -13.47 3.93 36.13
C ILE A 185 -14.17 2.66 36.54
N GLU A 186 -14.23 1.65 35.66
CA GLU A 186 -14.73 0.32 36.01
C GLU A 186 -13.55 -0.51 36.53
N GLU A 187 -13.79 -1.20 37.69
CA GLU A 187 -12.81 -2.11 38.30
C GLU A 187 -12.95 -3.53 37.75
#